data_ef884f728a13a6afc52516d71720a536
#
_entry.id   ef884f728a13a6afc52516d71720a536
#
_cell.length_a   1.000
_cell.length_b   1.000
_cell.length_c   1.000
_cell.angle_alpha   90.00
_cell.angle_beta   90.00
_cell.angle_gamma   90.00
#
_symmetry.space_group_name_H-M   'P 1'
#
loop_
_entity.id
_entity.type
_entity.pdbx_description
1 polymer ?
#
loop_
_entity_poly.entity_id
_entity_poly.type
_entity_poly.pdbx_seq_one_letter_code
_entity_poly.pdbx_strand_id
1 'polypeptide(L)'
;HRGRLNVLANVLQKSYKRIFNEFAGEFSSDSEDSAGDVKYHLGASSDREFDGNSVHVSLTDNPSHLEAVNPVVLGQTRAKQFFHQDKERNKVIPILIHGDAAFAGQGVVAECFAMSGLPGHNTGGTIHIIVNNQIGFTTSPRFARSSPYPSDVAKMVEAPILHVNGDDPEAVVYATRIATEFRLKFNRDVVV
;
A
#
# COMPACT_ATOMS: atom_id res chain seq x y z
N HIS A 1 2.73 -6.67 8.26
CA HIS A 1 2.82 -6.00 9.57
C HIS A 1 4.10 -5.19 9.74
N ARG A 2 5.26 -5.72 9.35
CA ARG A 2 6.55 -5.00 9.44
C ARG A 2 6.55 -3.74 8.57
N GLY A 3 6.07 -3.84 7.33
CA GLY A 3 5.93 -2.70 6.44
C GLY A 3 5.03 -1.62 7.02
N ARG A 4 3.90 -2.01 7.63
CA ARG A 4 2.98 -1.06 8.25
C ARG A 4 3.60 -0.33 9.44
N LEU A 5 4.31 -1.03 10.33
CA LEU A 5 5.01 -0.39 11.46
C LEU A 5 6.08 0.57 10.96
N ASN A 6 6.79 0.23 9.89
CA ASN A 6 7.76 1.10 9.25
C ASN A 6 7.10 2.38 8.72
N VAL A 7 5.97 2.26 8.02
CA VAL A 7 5.20 3.41 7.53
C VAL A 7 4.72 4.28 8.69
N LEU A 8 4.18 3.69 9.75
CA LEU A 8 3.74 4.44 10.93
C LEU A 8 4.88 5.23 11.57
N ALA A 9 6.04 4.61 11.75
CA ALA A 9 7.18 5.24 12.41
C ALA A 9 7.92 6.23 11.49
N ASN A 10 8.29 5.82 10.28
CA ASN A 10 9.22 6.55 9.43
C ASN A 10 8.54 7.48 8.42
N VAL A 11 7.34 7.15 7.96
CA VAL A 11 6.59 8.00 7.02
C VAL A 11 5.65 8.92 7.78
N LEU A 12 4.82 8.40 8.69
CA LEU A 12 3.84 9.17 9.45
C LEU A 12 4.40 9.78 10.72
N GLN A 13 5.64 9.45 11.09
CA GLN A 13 6.35 9.96 12.28
C GLN A 13 5.62 9.71 13.60
N LYS A 14 4.89 8.60 13.70
CA LYS A 14 4.33 8.17 14.97
C LYS A 14 5.46 7.81 15.92
N SER A 15 5.51 8.44 17.09
CA SER A 15 6.62 8.23 18.03
C SER A 15 6.68 6.77 18.50
N TYR A 16 7.89 6.22 18.65
CA TYR A 16 8.10 4.87 19.17
C TYR A 16 7.46 4.69 20.55
N LYS A 17 7.54 5.71 21.41
CA LYS A 17 6.91 5.68 22.73
C LYS A 17 5.41 5.41 22.61
N ARG A 18 4.71 6.10 21.70
CA ARG A 18 3.28 5.90 21.48
C ARG A 18 3.00 4.50 20.93
N ILE A 19 3.81 4.02 19.97
CA ILE A 19 3.67 2.67 19.43
C ILE A 19 3.84 1.63 20.54
N PHE A 20 4.87 1.74 21.37
CA PHE A 20 5.11 0.78 22.45
C PHE A 20 4.04 0.84 23.54
N ASN A 21 3.56 2.01 23.94
CA ASN A 21 2.47 2.16 24.90
C ASN A 21 1.17 1.50 24.37
N GLU A 22 0.86 1.68 23.08
CA GLU A 22 -0.28 1.01 22.46
C GLU A 22 -0.16 -0.51 22.50
N PHE A 23 1.04 -1.07 22.25
CA PHE A 23 1.29 -2.51 22.39
C PHE A 23 1.24 -3.00 23.84
N ALA A 24 1.68 -2.19 24.82
CA ALA A 24 1.60 -2.50 26.23
C ALA A 24 0.18 -2.41 26.81
N GLY A 25 -0.78 -1.85 26.04
CA GLY A 25 -2.13 -1.61 26.53
C GLY A 25 -2.25 -0.41 27.46
N GLU A 26 -1.23 0.45 27.51
CA GLU A 26 -1.23 1.70 28.26
C GLU A 26 -1.97 2.78 27.47
N PHE A 27 -3.26 2.96 27.76
CA PHE A 27 -4.08 4.00 27.12
C PHE A 27 -4.08 5.28 27.96
N SER A 28 -3.96 6.43 27.30
CA SER A 28 -4.43 7.68 27.89
C SER A 28 -5.96 7.60 28.00
N SER A 29 -6.48 7.98 29.15
CA SER A 29 -7.87 7.88 29.60
C SER A 29 -8.94 8.51 28.69
N ASP A 30 -8.56 9.09 27.57
CA ASP A 30 -9.47 9.87 26.70
C ASP A 30 -9.98 9.11 25.45
N SER A 31 -9.72 7.80 25.33
CA SER A 31 -10.23 7.02 24.21
C SER A 31 -11.04 5.80 24.71
N GLU A 32 -12.33 6.04 24.98
CA GLU A 32 -13.32 4.99 25.26
C GLU A 32 -13.53 4.00 24.08
N ASP A 33 -12.99 4.31 22.90
CA ASP A 33 -13.18 3.54 21.65
C ASP A 33 -12.09 2.51 21.36
N SER A 34 -11.28 2.13 22.33
CA SER A 34 -10.19 1.18 22.12
C SER A 34 -10.64 -0.27 22.34
N ALA A 35 -11.67 -0.71 21.66
CA ALA A 35 -12.10 -2.10 21.70
C ALA A 35 -11.17 -3.01 20.87
N GLY A 36 -10.41 -3.83 21.56
CA GLY A 36 -10.03 -5.20 21.18
C GLY A 36 -9.21 -5.46 19.93
N ASP A 37 -8.96 -4.49 19.03
CA ASP A 37 -8.21 -4.78 17.81
C ASP A 37 -6.70 -4.65 17.99
N VAL A 38 -5.96 -5.34 17.13
CA VAL A 38 -4.49 -5.29 17.12
C VAL A 38 -4.04 -3.90 16.70
N LYS A 39 -3.29 -3.22 17.56
CA LYS A 39 -2.99 -1.78 17.45
C LYS A 39 -2.33 -1.35 16.15
N TYR A 40 -1.55 -2.20 15.50
CA TYR A 40 -0.98 -1.88 14.20
C TYR A 40 -1.98 -1.94 13.04
N HIS A 41 -3.20 -2.43 13.23
CA HIS A 41 -4.26 -2.37 12.24
C HIS A 41 -4.90 -0.98 12.13
N LEU A 42 -4.79 -0.16 13.17
CA LEU A 42 -5.36 1.18 13.19
C LEU A 42 -4.74 2.06 12.10
N GLY A 43 -5.58 2.91 11.53
CA GLY A 43 -5.16 3.93 10.57
C GLY A 43 -4.41 5.07 11.25
N ALA A 44 -3.80 5.89 10.43
CA ALA A 44 -3.15 7.11 10.86
C ALA A 44 -3.05 8.08 9.67
N SER A 45 -2.99 9.38 9.95
CA SER A 45 -2.71 10.37 8.92
C SER A 45 -1.85 11.50 9.47
N SER A 46 -1.07 12.11 8.61
CA SER A 46 -0.29 13.31 8.91
C SER A 46 0.02 14.10 7.65
N ASP A 47 0.19 15.40 7.81
CA ASP A 47 0.74 16.24 6.76
C ASP A 47 2.27 16.16 6.81
N ARG A 48 2.87 16.00 5.64
CA ARG A 48 4.31 15.85 5.47
C ARG A 48 4.82 16.88 4.47
N GLU A 49 5.99 17.45 4.74
CA GLU A 49 6.64 18.32 3.79
C GLU A 49 7.75 17.56 3.04
N PHE A 50 7.71 17.65 1.71
CA PHE A 50 8.71 17.11 0.82
C PHE A 50 9.12 18.22 -0.16
N ASP A 51 10.37 18.63 -0.14
CA ASP A 51 10.92 19.68 -1.02
C ASP A 51 10.06 20.95 -1.06
N GLY A 52 9.56 21.38 0.11
CA GLY A 52 8.71 22.57 0.26
C GLY A 52 7.24 22.38 -0.15
N ASN A 53 6.83 21.15 -0.50
CA ASN A 53 5.45 20.84 -0.79
C ASN A 53 4.81 20.08 0.36
N SER A 54 3.63 20.55 0.82
CA SER A 54 2.85 19.84 1.83
C SER A 54 2.02 18.73 1.16
N VAL A 55 2.18 17.51 1.66
CA VAL A 55 1.46 16.32 1.19
C VAL A 55 0.75 15.66 2.36
N HIS A 56 -0.56 15.47 2.22
CA HIS A 56 -1.34 14.70 3.19
C HIS A 56 -1.18 13.21 2.94
N VAL A 57 -0.61 12.49 3.90
CA VAL A 57 -0.45 11.04 3.84
C VAL A 57 -1.43 10.39 4.82
N SER A 58 -2.25 9.48 4.32
CA SER A 58 -3.20 8.74 5.15
C SER A 58 -3.03 7.23 4.97
N LEU A 59 -2.86 6.52 6.08
CA LEU A 59 -2.78 5.08 6.14
C LEU A 59 -4.13 4.52 6.58
N THR A 60 -4.79 3.78 5.71
CA THR A 60 -6.10 3.20 5.97
C THR A 60 -6.02 2.09 7.02
N ASP A 61 -7.02 2.00 7.89
CA ASP A 61 -7.20 0.85 8.77
C ASP A 61 -7.29 -0.43 7.95
N ASN A 62 -6.74 -1.53 8.47
CA ASN A 62 -6.83 -2.81 7.78
C ASN A 62 -7.19 -3.94 8.75
N PRO A 63 -7.94 -4.96 8.31
CA PRO A 63 -8.17 -6.18 9.09
C PRO A 63 -6.98 -7.12 9.01
N SER A 64 -7.02 -8.22 9.78
CA SER A 64 -6.04 -9.31 9.67
C SER A 64 -6.12 -10.09 8.36
N HIS A 65 -7.21 -9.96 7.61
CA HIS A 65 -7.37 -10.58 6.30
C HIS A 65 -6.46 -9.92 5.29
N LEU A 66 -5.46 -10.65 4.82
CA LEU A 66 -4.48 -10.15 3.86
C LEU A 66 -5.17 -9.66 2.59
N GLU A 67 -4.74 -8.51 2.09
CA GLU A 67 -5.20 -7.85 0.86
C GLU A 67 -6.65 -7.33 0.88
N ALA A 68 -7.45 -7.62 1.92
CA ALA A 68 -8.83 -7.15 2.02
C ALA A 68 -8.96 -5.62 2.04
N VAL A 69 -7.91 -4.90 2.43
CA VAL A 69 -7.87 -3.43 2.43
C VAL A 69 -7.70 -2.83 1.03
N ASN A 70 -7.24 -3.61 0.04
CA ASN A 70 -6.96 -3.07 -1.30
C ASN A 70 -8.19 -2.38 -1.91
N PRO A 71 -9.36 -3.02 -2.05
CA PRO A 71 -10.54 -2.37 -2.60
C PRO A 71 -11.02 -1.20 -1.73
N VAL A 72 -10.80 -1.24 -0.42
CA VAL A 72 -11.14 -0.13 0.49
C VAL A 72 -10.31 1.10 0.16
N VAL A 73 -8.99 0.95 0.01
CA VAL A 73 -8.09 2.06 -0.37
C VAL A 73 -8.46 2.62 -1.74
N LEU A 74 -8.77 1.75 -2.72
CA LEU A 74 -9.20 2.19 -4.05
C LEU A 74 -10.49 2.99 -3.98
N GLY A 75 -11.48 2.51 -3.22
CA GLY A 75 -12.75 3.20 -3.00
C GLY A 75 -12.56 4.55 -2.30
N GLN A 76 -11.76 4.60 -1.24
CA GLN A 76 -11.42 5.85 -0.54
C GLN A 76 -10.71 6.85 -1.47
N THR A 77 -9.74 6.36 -2.26
CA THR A 77 -9.05 7.20 -3.24
C THR A 77 -10.03 7.79 -4.24
N ARG A 78 -10.92 6.96 -4.79
CA ARG A 78 -11.93 7.41 -5.75
C ARG A 78 -12.88 8.44 -5.16
N ALA A 79 -13.30 8.25 -3.91
CA ALA A 79 -14.14 9.21 -3.19
C ALA A 79 -13.40 10.54 -2.95
N LYS A 80 -12.15 10.49 -2.47
CA LYS A 80 -11.33 11.70 -2.27
C LYS A 80 -11.12 12.45 -3.60
N GLN A 81 -10.83 11.75 -4.70
CA GLN A 81 -10.73 12.36 -6.03
C GLN A 81 -12.02 13.09 -6.42
N PHE A 82 -13.17 12.49 -6.14
CA PHE A 82 -14.47 13.12 -6.40
C PHE A 82 -14.65 14.38 -5.57
N PHE A 83 -14.45 14.33 -4.26
CA PHE A 83 -14.61 15.49 -3.37
C PHE A 83 -13.62 16.62 -3.65
N HIS A 84 -12.39 16.29 -4.04
CA HIS A 84 -11.37 17.27 -4.44
C HIS A 84 -11.48 17.73 -5.90
N GLN A 85 -12.48 17.26 -6.64
CA GLN A 85 -12.65 17.55 -8.07
C GLN A 85 -11.38 17.21 -8.89
N ASP A 86 -10.68 16.17 -8.49
CA ASP A 86 -9.45 15.68 -9.12
C ASP A 86 -9.78 14.84 -10.37
N LYS A 87 -10.20 15.52 -11.43
CA LYS A 87 -10.61 14.89 -12.69
C LYS A 87 -9.45 14.19 -13.38
N GLU A 88 -8.25 14.75 -13.26
CA GLU A 88 -7.01 14.21 -13.85
C GLU A 88 -6.42 13.08 -13.01
N ARG A 89 -6.94 12.83 -11.80
CA ARG A 89 -6.51 11.77 -10.87
C ARG A 89 -5.01 11.83 -10.53
N ASN A 90 -4.48 13.03 -10.42
CA ASN A 90 -3.07 13.30 -10.14
C ASN A 90 -2.82 13.93 -8.77
N LYS A 91 -3.88 14.34 -8.04
CA LYS A 91 -3.78 14.93 -6.70
C LYS A 91 -3.90 13.88 -5.59
N VAL A 92 -4.71 12.84 -5.81
CA VAL A 92 -4.90 11.75 -4.84
C VAL A 92 -4.49 10.43 -5.47
N ILE A 93 -3.47 9.80 -4.91
CA ILE A 93 -2.80 8.62 -5.47
C ILE A 93 -2.89 7.47 -4.48
N PRO A 94 -3.39 6.29 -4.88
CA PRO A 94 -3.32 5.09 -4.07
C PRO A 94 -1.94 4.44 -4.15
N ILE A 95 -1.42 4.03 -2.97
CA ILE A 95 -0.21 3.22 -2.85
C ILE A 95 -0.57 1.99 -2.02
N LEU A 96 -0.31 0.81 -2.55
CA LEU A 96 -0.54 -0.46 -1.89
C LEU A 96 0.79 -1.18 -1.65
N ILE A 97 1.06 -1.55 -0.41
CA ILE A 97 2.28 -2.28 -0.01
C ILE A 97 1.89 -3.71 0.33
N HIS A 98 2.48 -4.65 -0.36
CA HIS A 98 2.14 -6.08 -0.30
C HIS A 98 3.29 -6.93 0.19
N GLY A 99 2.98 -8.05 0.86
CA GLY A 99 3.89 -9.19 0.93
C GLY A 99 3.75 -10.04 -0.33
N ASP A 100 4.82 -10.68 -0.77
CA ASP A 100 4.86 -11.45 -2.02
C ASP A 100 3.87 -12.62 -2.04
N ALA A 101 3.76 -13.37 -0.96
CA ALA A 101 2.86 -14.51 -0.88
C ALA A 101 1.38 -14.07 -0.91
N ALA A 102 1.04 -12.96 -0.24
CA ALA A 102 -0.32 -12.42 -0.25
C ALA A 102 -0.69 -11.86 -1.63
N PHE A 103 0.20 -11.10 -2.24
CA PHE A 103 -0.03 -10.54 -3.58
C PHE A 103 -0.29 -11.61 -4.64
N ALA A 104 0.49 -12.68 -4.63
CA ALA A 104 0.34 -13.78 -5.57
C ALA A 104 -0.84 -14.72 -5.24
N GLY A 105 -1.20 -14.85 -3.94
CA GLY A 105 -2.10 -15.89 -3.48
C GLY A 105 -3.52 -15.45 -3.12
N GLN A 106 -3.78 -14.17 -2.93
CA GLN A 106 -5.11 -13.67 -2.56
C GLN A 106 -5.88 -13.19 -3.79
N GLY A 107 -7.02 -13.84 -4.08
CA GLY A 107 -7.84 -13.56 -5.26
C GLY A 107 -8.28 -12.10 -5.41
N VAL A 108 -8.47 -11.39 -4.29
CA VAL A 108 -8.88 -9.98 -4.27
C VAL A 108 -7.86 -9.07 -4.99
N VAL A 109 -6.59 -9.46 -5.07
CA VAL A 109 -5.58 -8.71 -5.82
C VAL A 109 -5.91 -8.73 -7.32
N ALA A 110 -6.16 -9.91 -7.87
CA ALA A 110 -6.55 -10.07 -9.28
C ALA A 110 -7.88 -9.38 -9.58
N GLU A 111 -8.84 -9.42 -8.66
CA GLU A 111 -10.14 -8.74 -8.79
C GLU A 111 -9.95 -7.21 -8.82
N CYS A 112 -9.08 -6.64 -7.98
CA CYS A 112 -8.74 -5.22 -8.02
C CYS A 112 -8.11 -4.82 -9.36
N PHE A 113 -7.18 -5.62 -9.89
CA PHE A 113 -6.62 -5.38 -11.23
C PHE A 113 -7.68 -5.47 -12.32
N ALA A 114 -8.55 -6.47 -12.27
CA ALA A 114 -9.61 -6.61 -13.26
C ALA A 114 -10.57 -5.40 -13.31
N MET A 115 -10.73 -4.70 -12.18
CA MET A 115 -11.57 -3.51 -12.09
C MET A 115 -10.82 -2.20 -12.37
N SER A 116 -9.49 -2.18 -12.33
CA SER A 116 -8.69 -0.94 -12.31
C SER A 116 -8.90 -0.03 -13.53
N GLY A 117 -9.19 -0.62 -14.69
CA GLY A 117 -9.48 0.10 -15.94
C GLY A 117 -10.94 0.49 -16.15
N LEU A 118 -11.87 0.03 -15.31
CA LEU A 118 -13.29 0.30 -15.50
C LEU A 118 -13.66 1.73 -15.09
N PRO A 119 -14.51 2.45 -15.86
CA PRO A 119 -14.82 3.86 -15.60
C PRO A 119 -15.30 4.16 -14.18
N GLY A 120 -16.10 3.27 -13.58
CA GLY A 120 -16.60 3.43 -12.21
C GLY A 120 -15.56 3.19 -11.12
N HIS A 121 -14.53 2.41 -11.38
CA HIS A 121 -13.52 1.96 -10.41
C HIS A 121 -12.14 2.61 -10.60
N ASN A 122 -11.87 3.13 -11.78
CA ASN A 122 -10.57 3.69 -12.14
C ASN A 122 -10.16 4.86 -11.25
N THR A 123 -9.00 4.74 -10.60
CA THR A 123 -8.37 5.77 -9.75
C THR A 123 -7.23 6.52 -10.46
N GLY A 124 -7.01 6.28 -11.74
CA GLY A 124 -5.84 6.78 -12.47
C GLY A 124 -4.59 5.94 -12.20
N GLY A 125 -4.78 4.66 -11.86
CA GLY A 125 -3.71 3.72 -11.55
C GLY A 125 -3.25 3.74 -10.09
N THR A 126 -2.74 2.62 -9.67
CA THR A 126 -2.19 2.36 -8.32
C THR A 126 -0.70 2.06 -8.42
N ILE A 127 0.08 2.55 -7.46
CA ILE A 127 1.46 2.15 -7.28
C ILE A 127 1.46 0.96 -6.32
N HIS A 128 1.81 -0.22 -6.82
CA HIS A 128 1.95 -1.43 -6.03
C HIS A 128 3.42 -1.65 -5.67
N ILE A 129 3.69 -1.81 -4.38
CA ILE A 129 5.04 -2.10 -3.87
C ILE A 129 5.02 -3.51 -3.27
N ILE A 130 5.75 -4.43 -3.86
CA ILE A 130 5.85 -5.81 -3.39
C ILE A 130 7.15 -5.98 -2.61
N VAL A 131 7.03 -6.20 -1.31
CA VAL A 131 8.16 -6.59 -0.47
C VAL A 131 8.33 -8.10 -0.59
N ASN A 132 9.17 -8.52 -1.56
CA ASN A 132 9.44 -9.92 -1.83
C ASN A 132 10.47 -10.49 -0.82
N ASN A 133 10.03 -10.64 0.41
CA ASN A 133 10.83 -11.23 1.49
C ASN A 133 10.76 -12.76 1.52
N GLN A 134 10.04 -13.37 0.59
CA GLN A 134 9.83 -14.82 0.42
C GLN A 134 9.21 -15.50 1.66
N ILE A 135 8.49 -14.74 2.50
CA ILE A 135 7.80 -15.26 3.67
C ILE A 135 6.34 -15.54 3.32
N GLY A 136 5.98 -16.81 3.30
CA GLY A 136 4.61 -17.30 3.12
C GLY A 136 4.18 -18.16 4.30
N PHE A 137 4.09 -17.58 5.51
CA PHE A 137 3.77 -18.30 6.74
C PHE A 137 4.72 -19.48 6.95
N THR A 138 4.23 -20.73 6.93
CA THR A 138 5.04 -21.95 7.09
C THR A 138 5.50 -22.57 5.77
N THR A 139 5.19 -21.92 4.63
CA THR A 139 5.49 -22.46 3.31
C THR A 139 6.89 -22.04 2.85
N SER A 140 7.72 -23.03 2.49
CA SER A 140 9.03 -22.76 1.89
C SER A 140 8.88 -22.06 0.52
N PRO A 141 9.73 -21.08 0.17
CA PRO A 141 9.62 -20.32 -1.08
C PRO A 141 9.47 -21.17 -2.34
N ARG A 142 10.19 -22.29 -2.43
CA ARG A 142 10.13 -23.22 -3.58
C ARG A 142 8.76 -23.87 -3.81
N PHE A 143 7.86 -23.80 -2.82
CA PHE A 143 6.52 -24.38 -2.89
C PHE A 143 5.43 -23.29 -2.81
N ALA A 144 5.81 -22.01 -2.78
CA ALA A 144 4.89 -20.93 -2.50
C ALA A 144 3.99 -20.57 -3.69
N ARG A 145 4.49 -20.74 -4.91
CA ARG A 145 3.77 -20.37 -6.14
C ARG A 145 4.36 -21.06 -7.37
N SER A 146 3.54 -21.18 -8.41
CA SER A 146 3.95 -21.78 -9.69
C SER A 146 4.72 -20.77 -10.57
N SER A 147 4.39 -19.47 -10.47
CA SER A 147 5.08 -18.44 -11.23
C SER A 147 6.43 -18.06 -10.60
N PRO A 148 7.44 -17.66 -11.39
CA PRO A 148 8.74 -17.25 -10.86
C PRO A 148 8.65 -16.01 -9.97
N TYR A 149 7.75 -15.09 -10.27
CA TYR A 149 7.62 -13.82 -9.56
C TYR A 149 6.21 -13.59 -9.01
N PRO A 150 6.06 -13.02 -7.81
CA PRO A 150 4.74 -12.67 -7.28
C PRO A 150 4.03 -11.63 -8.14
N SER A 151 4.78 -10.76 -8.79
CA SER A 151 4.29 -9.71 -9.68
C SER A 151 3.63 -10.21 -10.98
N ASP A 152 3.73 -11.50 -11.30
CA ASP A 152 3.14 -12.07 -12.51
C ASP A 152 1.61 -11.90 -12.58
N VAL A 153 0.93 -11.74 -11.44
CA VAL A 153 -0.50 -11.42 -11.39
C VAL A 153 -0.80 -10.10 -12.11
N ALA A 154 0.08 -9.11 -12.05
CA ALA A 154 -0.11 -7.81 -12.68
C ALA A 154 -0.02 -7.85 -14.22
N LYS A 155 0.53 -8.92 -14.79
CA LYS A 155 0.60 -9.12 -16.25
C LYS A 155 -0.78 -9.23 -16.90
N MET A 156 -1.80 -9.61 -16.14
CA MET A 156 -3.18 -9.72 -16.67
C MET A 156 -3.73 -8.38 -17.17
N VAL A 157 -3.22 -7.25 -16.66
CA VAL A 157 -3.60 -5.90 -17.09
C VAL A 157 -2.47 -5.15 -17.77
N GLU A 158 -1.39 -5.85 -18.14
CA GLU A 158 -0.20 -5.30 -18.79
C GLU A 158 0.43 -4.14 -17.99
N ALA A 159 0.36 -4.23 -16.65
CA ALA A 159 1.01 -3.25 -15.79
C ALA A 159 2.54 -3.39 -15.89
N PRO A 160 3.29 -2.31 -16.04
CA PRO A 160 4.74 -2.36 -15.96
C PRO A 160 5.20 -2.89 -14.61
N ILE A 161 6.25 -3.70 -14.63
CA ILE A 161 6.86 -4.31 -13.45
C ILE A 161 8.34 -3.91 -13.41
N LEU A 162 8.74 -3.24 -12.34
CA LEU A 162 10.11 -2.85 -12.08
C LEU A 162 10.70 -3.77 -10.99
N HIS A 163 11.63 -4.62 -11.35
CA HIS A 163 12.35 -5.42 -10.38
C HIS A 163 13.59 -4.66 -9.88
N VAL A 164 13.68 -4.49 -8.57
CA VAL A 164 14.77 -3.77 -7.93
C VAL A 164 15.30 -4.56 -6.74
N ASN A 165 16.61 -4.52 -6.53
CA ASN A 165 17.21 -5.09 -5.33
C ASN A 165 16.86 -4.22 -4.11
N GLY A 166 16.11 -4.79 -3.15
CA GLY A 166 15.68 -4.08 -1.94
C GLY A 166 16.82 -3.68 -1.00
N ASP A 167 18.02 -4.24 -1.16
CA ASP A 167 19.22 -3.87 -0.39
C ASP A 167 19.97 -2.67 -1.01
N ASP A 168 19.50 -2.17 -2.16
CA ASP A 168 20.01 -0.98 -2.81
C ASP A 168 18.98 0.17 -2.71
N PRO A 169 19.07 1.02 -1.68
CA PRO A 169 18.07 2.08 -1.46
C PRO A 169 18.04 3.12 -2.57
N GLU A 170 19.16 3.40 -3.23
CA GLU A 170 19.20 4.34 -4.35
C GLU A 170 18.44 3.80 -5.55
N ALA A 171 18.65 2.53 -5.88
CA ALA A 171 17.92 1.86 -6.95
C ALA A 171 16.42 1.77 -6.64
N VAL A 172 16.02 1.50 -5.39
CA VAL A 172 14.62 1.49 -4.96
C VAL A 172 13.97 2.87 -5.15
N VAL A 173 14.64 3.93 -4.73
CA VAL A 173 14.16 5.31 -4.92
C VAL A 173 14.02 5.64 -6.40
N TYR A 174 15.00 5.27 -7.22
CA TYR A 174 14.97 5.51 -8.65
C TYR A 174 13.83 4.76 -9.35
N ALA A 175 13.66 3.46 -9.05
CA ALA A 175 12.55 2.66 -9.58
C ALA A 175 11.19 3.23 -9.17
N THR A 176 11.05 3.64 -7.91
CA THR A 176 9.80 4.23 -7.42
C THR A 176 9.49 5.57 -8.09
N ARG A 177 10.51 6.37 -8.41
CA ARG A 177 10.34 7.61 -9.18
C ARG A 177 9.82 7.30 -10.58
N ILE A 178 10.41 6.35 -11.28
CA ILE A 178 9.94 5.91 -12.61
C ILE A 178 8.48 5.42 -12.52
N ALA A 179 8.15 4.61 -11.52
CA ALA A 179 6.80 4.11 -11.31
C ALA A 179 5.79 5.26 -11.10
N THR A 180 6.17 6.26 -10.30
CA THR A 180 5.32 7.42 -10.03
C THR A 180 5.11 8.26 -11.29
N GLU A 181 6.17 8.54 -12.03
CA GLU A 181 6.07 9.27 -13.31
C GLU A 181 5.24 8.52 -14.35
N PHE A 182 5.43 7.20 -14.44
CA PHE A 182 4.61 6.36 -15.31
C PHE A 182 3.13 6.45 -14.95
N ARG A 183 2.80 6.25 -13.66
CA ARG A 183 1.43 6.33 -13.15
C ARG A 183 0.80 7.68 -13.45
N LEU A 184 1.50 8.77 -13.20
CA LEU A 184 1.02 10.13 -13.45
C LEU A 184 0.82 10.43 -14.93
N LYS A 185 1.71 9.93 -15.78
CA LYS A 185 1.67 10.17 -17.22
C LYS A 185 0.60 9.35 -17.95
N PHE A 186 0.43 8.09 -17.54
CA PHE A 186 -0.40 7.15 -18.28
C PHE A 186 -1.70 6.77 -17.56
N ASN A 187 -1.88 7.19 -16.31
CA ASN A 187 -3.04 6.85 -15.46
C ASN A 187 -3.30 5.34 -15.41
N ARG A 188 -2.25 4.54 -15.25
CA ARG A 188 -2.29 3.07 -15.17
C ARG A 188 -1.55 2.55 -13.96
N ASP A 189 -1.90 1.33 -13.57
CA ASP A 189 -1.21 0.61 -12.49
C ASP A 189 0.25 0.35 -12.85
N VAL A 190 1.09 0.30 -11.83
CA VAL A 190 2.52 -0.02 -11.94
C VAL A 190 2.97 -0.78 -10.70
N VAL A 191 3.91 -1.70 -10.85
CA VAL A 191 4.41 -2.57 -9.79
C VAL A 191 5.92 -2.38 -9.63
N VAL A 192 6.36 -2.26 -8.37
CA VAL A 192 7.79 -2.20 -7.97
C VAL A 192 8.08 -3.34 -7.02
#